data_59be28ff2769a5ded72f66a41d3d3346
#
_entry.id   59be28ff2769a5ded72f66a41d3d3346
#
_cell.length_a   1.000
_cell.length_b   1.000
_cell.length_c   1.000
_cell.angle_alpha   90.00
_cell.angle_beta   90.00
_cell.angle_gamma   90.00
#
_symmetry.space_group_name_H-M   'P 1'
#
loop_
_entity.id
_entity.type
_entity.pdbx_description
1 polymer ?
#
loop_
_entity_poly.entity_id
_entity_poly.type
_entity_poly.pdbx_seq_one_letter_code
_entity_poly.pdbx_strand_id
1 'polypeptide(L)'
;MVIDIISYTPAQYAEMTTEQIVEVREAQEKKNRLERQLAKDLFNAEREHIERGTYHSTVYQKRVENLQAEHDLAVENLREALVFYLQYGSRPTQSANIYPIDFSLSYSEREAMVREYYFEHYADPVERFEAYKADRVALQYLGERYAPLYDYLYDFAREALEGGA
;
A
#
# COMPACT_ATOMS: atom_id res chain seq x y z
N MET A 1 -20.34 -11.16 -11.41
CA MET A 1 -19.58 -10.31 -10.44
C MET A 1 -19.06 -9.12 -11.23
N VAL A 2 -19.37 -7.92 -10.81
CA VAL A 2 -18.81 -6.70 -11.38
C VAL A 2 -17.45 -6.49 -10.75
N ILE A 3 -16.43 -6.17 -11.55
CA ILE A 3 -15.09 -5.84 -11.06
C ILE A 3 -14.96 -4.33 -11.06
N ASP A 4 -14.75 -3.74 -9.89
CA ASP A 4 -14.66 -2.29 -9.67
C ASP A 4 -13.47 -1.89 -8.76
N ILE A 5 -12.69 -2.88 -8.30
CA ILE A 5 -11.48 -2.60 -7.51
C ILE A 5 -10.39 -1.93 -8.35
N ILE A 6 -10.35 -2.22 -9.66
CA ILE A 6 -9.51 -1.56 -10.65
C ILE A 6 -10.32 -1.23 -11.89
N SER A 7 -9.93 -0.14 -12.58
CA SER A 7 -10.56 0.28 -13.84
C SER A 7 -9.63 -0.04 -15.00
N TYR A 8 -9.84 -1.21 -15.60
CA TYR A 8 -9.11 -1.64 -16.80
C TYR A 8 -10.03 -1.67 -18.01
N THR A 9 -9.48 -1.36 -19.17
CA THR A 9 -10.19 -1.50 -20.43
C THR A 9 -10.32 -2.97 -20.83
N PRO A 10 -11.29 -3.33 -21.68
CA PRO A 10 -11.41 -4.70 -22.19
C PRO A 10 -10.12 -5.22 -22.87
N ALA A 11 -9.36 -4.36 -23.54
CA ALA A 11 -8.08 -4.71 -24.13
C ALA A 11 -7.04 -5.09 -23.09
N GLN A 12 -6.93 -4.32 -21.99
CA GLN A 12 -6.02 -4.62 -20.89
C GLN A 12 -6.39 -5.93 -20.18
N TYR A 13 -7.69 -6.22 -20.03
CA TYR A 13 -8.12 -7.52 -19.50
C TYR A 13 -7.76 -8.69 -20.42
N ALA A 14 -7.81 -8.50 -21.74
CA ALA A 14 -7.47 -9.53 -22.72
C ALA A 14 -5.96 -9.87 -22.72
N GLU A 15 -5.11 -8.94 -22.28
CA GLU A 15 -3.65 -9.11 -22.20
C GLU A 15 -3.22 -9.76 -20.88
N MET A 16 -4.12 -9.93 -19.90
CA MET A 16 -3.78 -10.52 -18.59
C MET A 16 -3.57 -12.02 -18.69
N THR A 17 -2.61 -12.52 -17.90
CA THR A 17 -2.47 -13.95 -17.68
C THR A 17 -3.62 -14.52 -16.85
N THR A 18 -3.78 -15.84 -16.87
CA THR A 18 -4.81 -16.52 -16.06
C THR A 18 -4.60 -16.24 -14.57
N GLU A 19 -3.35 -16.24 -14.10
CA GLU A 19 -3.01 -15.93 -12.71
C GLU A 19 -3.40 -14.50 -12.34
N GLN A 20 -3.11 -13.52 -13.22
CA GLN A 20 -3.50 -12.13 -13.00
C GLN A 20 -5.03 -11.96 -12.91
N ILE A 21 -5.78 -12.68 -13.74
CA ILE A 21 -7.25 -12.66 -13.69
C ILE A 21 -7.76 -13.26 -12.37
N VAL A 22 -7.13 -14.33 -11.88
CA VAL A 22 -7.48 -14.93 -10.58
C VAL A 22 -7.25 -13.93 -9.45
N GLU A 23 -6.09 -13.28 -9.40
CA GLU A 23 -5.78 -12.26 -8.38
C GLU A 23 -6.75 -11.08 -8.39
N VAL A 24 -7.10 -10.58 -9.58
CA VAL A 24 -8.13 -9.51 -9.71
C VAL A 24 -9.47 -9.96 -9.12
N ARG A 25 -9.88 -11.21 -9.38
CA ARG A 25 -11.14 -11.75 -8.85
C ARG A 25 -11.10 -11.93 -7.34
N GLU A 26 -9.98 -12.44 -6.80
CA GLU A 26 -9.79 -12.59 -5.36
C GLU A 26 -9.79 -11.24 -4.64
N ALA A 27 -9.10 -10.25 -5.19
CA ALA A 27 -9.12 -8.89 -4.66
C ALA A 27 -10.52 -8.29 -4.67
N GLN A 28 -11.30 -8.49 -5.75
CA GLN A 28 -12.69 -8.07 -5.80
C GLN A 28 -13.55 -8.76 -4.75
N GLU A 29 -13.35 -10.06 -4.51
CA GLU A 29 -14.07 -10.78 -3.47
C GLU A 29 -13.72 -10.27 -2.06
N LYS A 30 -12.44 -9.95 -1.81
CA LYS A 30 -12.01 -9.33 -0.55
C LYS A 30 -12.66 -7.96 -0.36
N LYS A 31 -12.68 -7.09 -1.38
CA LYS A 31 -13.40 -5.81 -1.36
C LYS A 31 -14.87 -6.00 -1.01
N ASN A 32 -15.56 -6.90 -1.70
CA ASN A 32 -16.97 -7.19 -1.45
C ASN A 32 -17.24 -7.70 -0.01
N ARG A 33 -16.25 -8.36 0.62
CA ARG A 33 -16.35 -8.77 2.05
C ARG A 33 -16.21 -7.55 2.96
N LEU A 34 -15.26 -6.66 2.68
CA LEU A 34 -15.08 -5.40 3.42
C LEU A 34 -16.35 -4.53 3.37
N GLU A 35 -16.97 -4.38 2.20
CA GLU A 35 -18.24 -3.66 2.03
C GLU A 35 -19.39 -4.25 2.88
N ARG A 36 -19.50 -5.58 2.88
CA ARG A 36 -20.51 -6.27 3.73
C ARG A 36 -20.22 -6.11 5.22
N GLN A 37 -18.93 -6.11 5.59
CA GLN A 37 -18.54 -5.89 6.98
C GLN A 37 -18.86 -4.47 7.40
N LEU A 38 -18.52 -3.45 6.59
CA LEU A 38 -18.88 -2.06 6.84
C LEU A 38 -20.39 -1.89 7.03
N ALA A 39 -21.21 -2.46 6.12
CA ALA A 39 -22.65 -2.37 6.23
C ALA A 39 -23.18 -2.97 7.55
N LYS A 40 -22.60 -4.09 7.99
CA LYS A 40 -22.93 -4.72 9.27
C LYS A 40 -22.52 -3.85 10.46
N ASP A 41 -21.32 -3.25 10.42
CA ASP A 41 -20.80 -2.45 11.51
C ASP A 41 -21.55 -1.12 11.64
N LEU A 42 -21.92 -0.49 10.51
CA LEU A 42 -22.78 0.67 10.47
C LEU A 42 -24.16 0.37 11.06
N PHE A 43 -24.77 -0.77 10.68
CA PHE A 43 -26.06 -1.19 11.24
C PHE A 43 -25.98 -1.43 12.75
N ASN A 44 -24.92 -2.08 13.23
CA ASN A 44 -24.72 -2.31 14.64
C ASN A 44 -24.49 -1.01 15.41
N ALA A 45 -23.69 -0.09 14.87
CA ALA A 45 -23.47 1.23 15.46
C ALA A 45 -24.78 2.04 15.54
N GLU A 46 -25.56 2.04 14.46
CA GLU A 46 -26.88 2.70 14.44
C GLU A 46 -27.79 2.15 15.54
N ARG A 47 -27.97 0.83 15.61
CA ARG A 47 -28.81 0.19 16.61
C ARG A 47 -28.36 0.52 18.05
N GLU A 48 -27.06 0.41 18.33
CA GLU A 48 -26.48 0.70 19.64
C GLU A 48 -26.74 2.16 20.06
N HIS A 49 -26.59 3.12 19.13
CA HIS A 49 -26.79 4.53 19.40
C HIS A 49 -28.29 4.90 19.53
N ILE A 50 -29.20 4.20 18.85
CA ILE A 50 -30.64 4.34 19.05
C ILE A 50 -31.01 3.84 20.44
N GLU A 51 -30.56 2.64 20.85
CA GLU A 51 -30.83 2.06 22.18
C GLU A 51 -30.34 2.99 23.31
N ARG A 52 -29.22 3.70 23.11
CA ARG A 52 -28.64 4.66 24.06
C ARG A 52 -29.22 6.08 23.96
N GLY A 53 -30.10 6.34 23.01
CA GLY A 53 -30.66 7.69 22.76
C GLY A 53 -29.65 8.73 22.24
N THR A 54 -28.51 8.25 21.65
CA THR A 54 -27.41 9.10 21.16
C THR A 54 -27.28 9.12 19.64
N TYR A 55 -28.28 8.65 18.91
CA TYR A 55 -28.27 8.52 17.45
C TYR A 55 -28.01 9.85 16.70
N HIS A 56 -28.49 10.98 17.24
CA HIS A 56 -28.25 12.30 16.64
C HIS A 56 -27.02 13.03 17.21
N SER A 57 -26.15 12.34 17.95
CA SER A 57 -24.99 12.94 18.60
C SER A 57 -23.78 13.00 17.67
N THR A 58 -22.86 13.94 17.96
CA THR A 58 -21.55 14.00 17.30
C THR A 58 -20.71 12.73 17.55
N VAL A 59 -20.98 11.98 18.62
CA VAL A 59 -20.30 10.72 18.92
C VAL A 59 -20.68 9.65 17.89
N TYR A 60 -21.98 9.55 17.54
CA TYR A 60 -22.41 8.66 16.48
C TYR A 60 -21.82 9.04 15.13
N GLN A 61 -21.85 10.33 14.78
CA GLN A 61 -21.27 10.82 13.52
C GLN A 61 -19.79 10.45 13.40
N LYS A 62 -19.00 10.71 14.45
CA LYS A 62 -17.59 10.32 14.49
C LYS A 62 -17.38 8.80 14.38
N ARG A 63 -18.26 8.00 14.98
CA ARG A 63 -18.18 6.53 14.86
C ARG A 63 -18.41 6.09 13.43
N VAL A 64 -19.37 6.65 12.72
CA VAL A 64 -19.64 6.38 11.30
C VAL A 64 -18.46 6.80 10.43
N GLU A 65 -17.94 8.02 10.63
CA GLU A 65 -16.76 8.54 9.91
C GLU A 65 -15.54 7.61 10.09
N ASN A 66 -15.28 7.16 11.32
CA ASN A 66 -14.16 6.25 11.60
C ASN A 66 -14.33 4.89 10.89
N LEU A 67 -15.54 4.30 10.95
CA LEU A 67 -15.81 3.03 10.26
C LEU A 67 -15.63 3.15 8.75
N GLN A 68 -16.05 4.26 8.16
CA GLN A 68 -15.84 4.55 6.74
C GLN A 68 -14.36 4.73 6.41
N ALA A 69 -13.63 5.51 7.22
CA ALA A 69 -12.21 5.74 7.01
C ALA A 69 -11.38 4.45 7.13
N GLU A 70 -11.69 3.60 8.12
CA GLU A 70 -11.06 2.27 8.27
C GLU A 70 -11.32 1.37 7.05
N HIS A 71 -12.56 1.37 6.56
CA HIS A 71 -12.93 0.62 5.35
C HIS A 71 -12.21 1.14 4.12
N ASP A 72 -12.20 2.46 3.90
CA ASP A 72 -11.60 3.07 2.72
C ASP A 72 -10.08 2.83 2.68
N LEU A 73 -9.42 2.90 3.83
CA LEU A 73 -8.02 2.55 3.97
C LEU A 73 -7.76 1.07 3.65
N ALA A 74 -8.61 0.17 4.12
CA ALA A 74 -8.47 -1.27 3.84
C ALA A 74 -8.68 -1.57 2.34
N VAL A 75 -9.62 -0.91 1.68
CA VAL A 75 -9.86 -1.04 0.23
C VAL A 75 -8.68 -0.49 -0.57
N GLU A 76 -8.13 0.67 -0.17
CA GLU A 76 -6.98 1.25 -0.86
C GLU A 76 -5.73 0.38 -0.72
N ASN A 77 -5.42 -0.14 0.47
CA ASN A 77 -4.32 -1.09 0.67
C ASN A 77 -4.48 -2.34 -0.22
N LEU A 78 -5.71 -2.86 -0.32
CA LEU A 78 -6.00 -4.01 -1.18
C LEU A 78 -5.79 -3.69 -2.67
N ARG A 79 -6.17 -2.48 -3.08
CA ARG A 79 -5.97 -1.99 -4.44
C ARG A 79 -4.50 -1.78 -4.77
N GLU A 80 -3.74 -1.15 -3.86
CA GLU A 80 -2.29 -0.98 -4.02
C GLU A 80 -1.57 -2.32 -4.18
N ALA A 81 -1.89 -3.30 -3.32
CA ALA A 81 -1.34 -4.65 -3.40
C ALA A 81 -1.64 -5.32 -4.75
N LEU A 82 -2.88 -5.20 -5.23
CA LEU A 82 -3.27 -5.74 -6.54
C LEU A 82 -2.53 -5.06 -7.69
N VAL A 83 -2.47 -3.73 -7.70
CA VAL A 83 -1.77 -2.96 -8.75
C VAL A 83 -0.28 -3.32 -8.76
N PHE A 84 0.33 -3.42 -7.57
CA PHE A 84 1.71 -3.86 -7.44
C PHE A 84 1.93 -5.26 -8.03
N TYR A 85 1.07 -6.23 -7.68
CA TYR A 85 1.14 -7.56 -8.24
C TYR A 85 1.01 -7.58 -9.77
N LEU A 86 0.05 -6.84 -10.33
CA LEU A 86 -0.16 -6.78 -11.77
C LEU A 86 1.03 -6.16 -12.52
N GLN A 87 1.76 -5.25 -11.89
CA GLN A 87 2.92 -4.61 -12.48
C GLN A 87 4.22 -5.43 -12.35
N TYR A 88 4.39 -6.13 -11.25
CA TYR A 88 5.68 -6.75 -10.88
C TYR A 88 5.60 -8.27 -10.63
N GLY A 89 4.48 -8.80 -10.19
CA GLY A 89 4.31 -10.20 -9.78
C GLY A 89 4.47 -11.23 -10.91
N SER A 90 4.30 -10.79 -12.18
CA SER A 90 4.44 -11.65 -13.36
C SER A 90 5.78 -11.51 -14.06
N ARG A 91 6.68 -10.68 -13.57
CA ARG A 91 8.02 -10.56 -14.14
C ARG A 91 8.95 -11.56 -13.47
N PRO A 92 9.75 -12.32 -14.23
CA PRO A 92 10.81 -13.09 -13.62
C PRO A 92 11.66 -12.14 -12.80
N THR A 93 11.80 -12.44 -11.54
CA THR A 93 12.48 -11.64 -10.52
C THR A 93 13.92 -11.37 -10.98
N GLN A 94 14.15 -10.21 -11.55
CA GLN A 94 15.48 -9.63 -11.49
C GLN A 94 15.61 -9.06 -10.08
N SER A 95 16.47 -9.67 -9.33
CA SER A 95 16.74 -9.50 -7.90
C SER A 95 15.67 -10.08 -6.98
N ALA A 96 16.12 -11.03 -6.16
CA ALA A 96 15.40 -11.50 -5.00
C ALA A 96 14.92 -10.29 -4.21
N ASN A 97 13.66 -10.28 -3.88
CA ASN A 97 13.10 -9.21 -3.06
C ASN A 97 13.80 -9.19 -1.73
N ILE A 98 14.37 -8.27 -1.59
CA ILE A 98 15.25 -7.58 -0.81
C ILE A 98 14.59 -7.27 0.55
N TYR A 99 13.36 -6.86 0.58
CA TYR A 99 12.55 -6.61 1.77
C TYR A 99 11.11 -7.13 1.57
N PRO A 100 10.40 -7.53 2.64
CA PRO A 100 9.02 -8.01 2.52
C PRO A 100 8.09 -6.88 2.07
N ILE A 101 7.22 -7.19 1.11
CA ILE A 101 6.21 -6.26 0.62
C ILE A 101 4.91 -6.51 1.39
N ASP A 102 4.55 -5.58 2.28
CA ASP A 102 3.33 -5.63 3.08
C ASP A 102 2.56 -4.30 2.99
N PHE A 103 1.49 -4.29 2.22
CA PHE A 103 0.64 -3.12 2.06
C PHE A 103 -0.32 -2.87 3.23
N SER A 104 -0.37 -3.76 4.24
CA SER A 104 -1.11 -3.49 5.48
C SER A 104 -0.39 -2.51 6.41
N LEU A 105 0.92 -2.33 6.20
CA LEU A 105 1.72 -1.36 6.94
C LEU A 105 1.43 0.07 6.47
N SER A 106 1.50 1.01 7.41
CA SER A 106 1.46 2.43 7.08
C SER A 106 2.67 2.86 6.24
N TYR A 107 2.56 3.95 5.50
CA TYR A 107 3.68 4.47 4.71
C TYR A 107 4.96 4.74 5.55
N SER A 108 4.81 5.16 6.81
CA SER A 108 5.95 5.36 7.72
C SER A 108 6.63 4.06 8.12
N GLU A 109 5.87 2.99 8.32
CA GLU A 109 6.42 1.66 8.64
C GLU A 109 7.10 1.04 7.43
N ARG A 110 6.51 1.19 6.23
CA ARG A 110 7.13 0.78 4.95
C ARG A 110 8.46 1.50 4.73
N GLU A 111 8.49 2.83 4.95
CA GLU A 111 9.72 3.65 4.85
C GLU A 111 10.79 3.17 5.82
N ALA A 112 10.45 2.93 7.09
CA ALA A 112 11.38 2.43 8.10
C ALA A 112 12.00 1.09 7.70
N MET A 113 11.17 0.14 7.22
CA MET A 113 11.61 -1.18 6.78
C MET A 113 12.56 -1.09 5.56
N VAL A 114 12.20 -0.31 4.54
CA VAL A 114 13.03 -0.13 3.35
C VAL A 114 14.34 0.56 3.71
N ARG A 115 14.29 1.60 4.56
CA ARG A 115 15.49 2.29 5.03
C ARG A 115 16.43 1.35 5.77
N GLU A 116 15.91 0.56 6.73
CA GLU A 116 16.70 -0.42 7.50
C GLU A 116 17.39 -1.39 6.56
N TYR A 117 16.66 -1.95 5.59
CA TYR A 117 17.24 -2.82 4.59
C TYR A 117 18.44 -2.21 3.87
N TYR A 118 18.32 -0.96 3.37
CA TYR A 118 19.42 -0.32 2.63
C TYR A 118 20.62 0.01 3.53
N PHE A 119 20.40 0.30 4.82
CA PHE A 119 21.47 0.52 5.77
C PHE A 119 22.19 -0.78 6.18
N GLU A 120 21.49 -1.90 6.23
CA GLU A 120 22.08 -3.20 6.55
C GLU A 120 22.89 -3.79 5.39
N HIS A 121 22.43 -3.60 4.14
CA HIS A 121 23.01 -4.26 2.99
C HIS A 121 24.07 -3.44 2.24
N TYR A 122 24.08 -2.13 2.41
CA TYR A 122 25.01 -1.23 1.76
C TYR A 122 25.73 -0.36 2.80
N ALA A 123 26.99 -0.68 3.08
CA ALA A 123 27.80 0.08 4.04
C ALA A 123 28.21 1.44 3.46
N ASP A 124 28.55 1.51 2.18
CA ASP A 124 28.91 2.73 1.49
C ASP A 124 27.67 3.59 1.20
N PRO A 125 27.66 4.89 1.61
CA PRO A 125 26.52 5.78 1.39
C PRO A 125 26.21 6.03 -0.09
N VAL A 126 27.23 6.07 -0.96
CA VAL A 126 27.05 6.32 -2.39
C VAL A 126 26.45 5.10 -3.06
N GLU A 127 26.99 3.90 -2.78
CA GLU A 127 26.41 2.64 -3.27
C GLU A 127 24.99 2.44 -2.80
N ARG A 128 24.70 2.76 -1.52
CA ARG A 128 23.36 2.72 -0.93
C ARG A 128 22.38 3.59 -1.69
N PHE A 129 22.75 4.84 -1.96
CA PHE A 129 21.91 5.78 -2.69
C PHE A 129 21.66 5.33 -4.13
N GLU A 130 22.70 4.90 -4.86
CA GLU A 130 22.54 4.41 -6.24
C GLU A 130 21.69 3.13 -6.31
N ALA A 131 21.81 2.23 -5.34
CA ALA A 131 20.97 1.04 -5.24
C ALA A 131 19.50 1.41 -4.99
N TYR A 132 19.23 2.33 -4.06
CA TYR A 132 17.86 2.81 -3.80
C TYR A 132 17.26 3.53 -5.01
N LYS A 133 18.00 4.40 -5.65
CA LYS A 133 17.58 5.13 -6.86
C LYS A 133 17.21 4.20 -8.02
N ALA A 134 17.88 3.05 -8.12
CA ALA A 134 17.60 2.04 -9.13
C ALA A 134 16.39 1.15 -8.78
N ASP A 135 15.92 1.19 -7.52
CA ASP A 135 14.82 0.35 -7.04
C ASP A 135 13.44 0.91 -7.41
N ARG A 136 12.91 0.41 -8.53
CA ARG A 136 11.56 0.77 -8.98
C ARG A 136 10.45 0.20 -8.09
N VAL A 137 10.76 -0.85 -7.32
CA VAL A 137 9.80 -1.45 -6.38
C VAL A 137 9.60 -0.51 -5.19
N ALA A 138 10.70 0.07 -4.65
CA ALA A 138 10.63 1.08 -3.61
C ALA A 138 9.74 2.26 -4.01
N LEU A 139 9.88 2.75 -5.24
CA LEU A 139 9.06 3.87 -5.74
C LEU A 139 7.55 3.57 -5.64
N GLN A 140 7.12 2.37 -6.03
CA GLN A 140 5.72 1.98 -5.98
C GLN A 140 5.27 1.66 -4.54
N TYR A 141 6.12 0.98 -3.76
CA TYR A 141 5.81 0.51 -2.41
C TYR A 141 5.71 1.64 -1.39
N LEU A 142 6.60 2.64 -1.49
CA LEU A 142 6.66 3.76 -0.57
C LEU A 142 5.70 4.90 -0.92
N GLY A 143 5.26 5.02 -2.17
CA GLY A 143 4.38 6.10 -2.60
C GLY A 143 4.91 7.47 -2.19
N GLU A 144 4.16 8.21 -1.36
CA GLU A 144 4.52 9.56 -0.89
C GLU A 144 5.83 9.61 -0.08
N ARG A 145 6.25 8.48 0.52
CA ARG A 145 7.47 8.39 1.34
C ARG A 145 8.73 8.09 0.53
N TYR A 146 8.60 7.84 -0.76
CA TYR A 146 9.77 7.61 -1.61
C TYR A 146 10.69 8.83 -1.69
N ALA A 147 10.13 10.00 -1.96
CA ALA A 147 10.90 11.22 -2.11
C ALA A 147 11.62 11.66 -0.80
N PRO A 148 10.97 11.67 0.38
CA PRO A 148 11.67 11.93 1.63
C PRO A 148 12.84 10.98 1.91
N LEU A 149 12.70 9.69 1.65
CA LEU A 149 13.78 8.73 1.84
C LEU A 149 14.89 8.92 0.77
N TYR A 150 14.52 9.26 -0.46
CA TYR A 150 15.47 9.60 -1.52
C TYR A 150 16.36 10.79 -1.11
N ASP A 151 15.75 11.89 -0.66
CA ASP A 151 16.47 13.09 -0.24
C ASP A 151 17.39 12.78 0.96
N TYR A 152 16.89 12.02 1.92
CA TYR A 152 17.67 11.59 3.08
C TYR A 152 18.92 10.79 2.68
N LEU A 153 18.78 9.78 1.80
CA LEU A 153 19.91 8.97 1.35
C LEU A 153 20.87 9.76 0.44
N TYR A 154 20.33 10.69 -0.34
CA TYR A 154 21.15 11.59 -1.17
C TYR A 154 22.07 12.48 -0.34
N ASP A 155 21.56 13.05 0.75
CA ASP A 155 22.36 13.90 1.64
C ASP A 155 23.53 13.13 2.25
N PHE A 156 23.32 11.89 2.69
CA PHE A 156 24.43 11.01 3.16
C PHE A 156 25.46 10.73 2.06
N ALA A 157 25.01 10.43 0.85
CA ALA A 157 25.93 10.18 -0.28
C ALA A 157 26.76 11.43 -0.62
N ARG A 158 26.13 12.61 -0.61
CA ARG A 158 26.80 13.88 -0.86
C ARG A 158 27.85 14.20 0.21
N GLU A 159 27.51 14.07 1.50
CA GLU A 159 28.45 14.29 2.60
C GLU A 159 29.64 13.33 2.54
N ALA A 160 29.44 12.09 2.14
CA ALA A 160 30.52 11.14 1.97
C ALA A 160 31.47 11.51 0.83
N LEU A 161 30.96 12.09 -0.26
CA LEU A 161 31.77 12.56 -1.39
C LEU A 161 32.55 13.86 -1.05
N GLU A 162 31.92 14.76 -0.28
CA GLU A 162 32.55 16.03 0.13
C GLU A 162 33.56 15.84 1.27
N GLY A 163 33.34 14.88 2.18
CA GLY A 163 34.21 14.60 3.33
C GLY A 163 35.41 13.69 3.04
N GLY A 164 35.48 13.10 1.86
CA GLY A 164 36.57 12.23 1.39
C GLY A 164 37.65 12.91 0.57
N ALA A 165 37.63 14.22 0.49
CA ALA A 165 38.63 15.04 -0.24
C ALA A 165 39.74 15.56 0.66
#